data_f471c57a005f6810202d3d68907f1663
#
_entry.id   f471c57a005f6810202d3d68907f1663
#
_cell.length_a   1.000
_cell.length_b   1.000
_cell.length_c   1.000
_cell.angle_alpha   90.00
_cell.angle_beta   90.00
_cell.angle_gamma   90.00
#
_symmetry.space_group_name_H-M   'P 1'
#
loop_
_entity.id
_entity.type
_entity.pdbx_description
1 polymer ?
#
loop_
_entity_poly.entity_id
_entity_poly.type
_entity_poly.pdbx_seq_one_letter_code
_entity_poly.pdbx_strand_id
1 'polypeptide(L)'
;MQYITRYQKDNDGTYSVVATGVELEQSHIDLLENGYPLKAEVEVPDNKKLSIEQRKKIFAMCRDIELHWGEPVESTRKLLQTELEIMKGYEEISLRDCSMKVARELIELIIAFMFHHQIPMSVETSKLLSEDKALLYWATINRNCVICGKPHADLAHYEAVGRGMNRNKMNHYDKHVLALCREHHNDQPCKRWCNNGNSSNR
;
A
#
# COMPACT_ATOMS: atom_id res chain seq x y z
N MET A 1 11.81 -11.96 -24.92
CA MET A 1 10.82 -12.18 -23.85
C MET A 1 11.32 -13.28 -22.94
N GLN A 2 11.33 -13.05 -21.64
CA GLN A 2 11.86 -14.00 -20.64
C GLN A 2 10.70 -14.75 -20.00
N TYR A 3 10.87 -16.04 -19.73
CA TYR A 3 9.81 -16.88 -19.14
C TYR A 3 10.37 -17.74 -18.03
N ILE A 4 9.62 -17.90 -16.94
CA ILE A 4 9.86 -18.94 -15.95
C ILE A 4 9.16 -20.20 -16.45
N THR A 5 9.95 -21.24 -16.77
CA THR A 5 9.44 -22.48 -17.41
C THR A 5 9.29 -23.62 -16.43
N ARG A 6 10.00 -23.61 -15.32
CA ARG A 6 9.94 -24.63 -14.27
C ARG A 6 10.12 -23.99 -12.90
N TYR A 7 9.52 -24.58 -11.89
CA TYR A 7 9.76 -24.23 -10.50
C TYR A 7 9.74 -25.48 -9.62
N GLN A 8 10.45 -25.43 -8.51
CA GLN A 8 10.44 -26.43 -7.44
C GLN A 8 10.35 -25.69 -6.10
N LYS A 9 9.53 -26.21 -5.20
CA LYS A 9 9.47 -25.68 -3.83
C LYS A 9 10.53 -26.38 -3.00
N ASP A 10 11.38 -25.60 -2.34
CA ASP A 10 12.45 -26.08 -1.49
C ASP A 10 11.96 -26.31 -0.06
N ASN A 11 12.72 -27.06 0.74
CA ASN A 11 12.31 -27.45 2.10
C ASN A 11 12.26 -26.27 3.09
N ASP A 12 12.94 -25.17 2.79
CA ASP A 12 12.96 -23.93 3.57
C ASP A 12 11.79 -22.98 3.24
N GLY A 13 10.92 -23.37 2.31
CA GLY A 13 9.78 -22.56 1.87
C GLY A 13 10.09 -21.61 0.72
N THR A 14 11.32 -21.56 0.23
CA THR A 14 11.72 -20.82 -0.98
C THR A 14 11.37 -21.61 -2.26
N TYR A 15 11.60 -20.99 -3.41
CA TYR A 15 11.35 -21.61 -4.70
C TYR A 15 12.58 -21.49 -5.59
N SER A 16 13.03 -22.63 -6.11
CA SER A 16 13.99 -22.68 -7.22
C SER A 16 13.25 -22.55 -8.55
N VAL A 17 13.71 -21.67 -9.42
CA VAL A 17 13.06 -21.38 -10.71
C VAL A 17 14.05 -21.51 -11.86
N VAL A 18 13.55 -21.95 -13.01
CA VAL A 18 14.32 -21.95 -14.27
C VAL A 18 13.73 -20.91 -15.19
N ALA A 19 14.53 -19.88 -15.50
CA ALA A 19 14.18 -18.85 -16.46
C ALA A 19 14.81 -19.15 -17.83
N THR A 20 14.07 -18.89 -18.89
CA THR A 20 14.54 -19.01 -20.28
C THR A 20 14.41 -17.70 -21.02
N GLY A 21 15.25 -17.46 -22.04
CA GLY A 21 15.28 -16.22 -22.80
C GLY A 21 16.02 -15.08 -22.07
N VAL A 22 16.85 -15.43 -21.07
CA VAL A 22 17.70 -14.47 -20.36
C VAL A 22 18.97 -14.25 -21.19
N GLU A 23 19.29 -12.99 -21.47
CA GLU A 23 20.54 -12.60 -22.11
C GLU A 23 21.60 -12.36 -21.02
N LEU A 24 22.74 -13.03 -21.13
CA LEU A 24 23.85 -12.90 -20.21
C LEU A 24 25.07 -12.36 -20.97
N GLU A 25 25.77 -11.45 -20.35
CA GLU A 25 27.08 -11.01 -20.84
C GLU A 25 28.12 -12.14 -20.69
N GLN A 26 29.18 -12.12 -21.51
CA GLN A 26 30.23 -13.16 -21.46
C GLN A 26 30.87 -13.27 -20.07
N SER A 27 31.06 -12.17 -19.38
CA SER A 27 31.56 -12.11 -17.99
C SER A 27 30.70 -12.89 -17.00
N HIS A 28 29.37 -12.87 -17.18
CA HIS A 28 28.43 -13.61 -16.35
C HIS A 28 28.48 -15.12 -16.66
N ILE A 29 28.65 -15.47 -17.95
CA ILE A 29 28.79 -16.86 -18.39
C ILE A 29 30.06 -17.46 -17.80
N ASP A 30 31.18 -16.75 -17.90
CA ASP A 30 32.48 -17.20 -17.39
C ASP A 30 32.43 -17.45 -15.87
N LEU A 31 31.75 -16.60 -15.10
CA LEU A 31 31.55 -16.80 -13.66
C LEU A 31 30.74 -18.06 -13.37
N LEU A 32 29.63 -18.27 -14.08
CA LEU A 32 28.77 -19.46 -13.89
C LEU A 32 29.49 -20.75 -14.26
N GLU A 33 30.26 -20.77 -15.35
CA GLU A 33 31.06 -21.93 -15.78
C GLU A 33 32.16 -22.27 -14.76
N ASN A 34 32.70 -21.29 -14.05
CA ASN A 34 33.64 -21.48 -12.96
C ASN A 34 32.96 -21.78 -11.59
N GLY A 35 31.65 -22.00 -11.57
CA GLY A 35 30.89 -22.41 -10.38
C GLY A 35 30.57 -21.28 -9.40
N TYR A 36 30.74 -20.02 -9.78
CA TYR A 36 30.37 -18.88 -8.95
C TYR A 36 28.88 -18.51 -9.16
N PRO A 37 28.06 -18.49 -8.09
CA PRO A 37 26.66 -18.09 -8.22
C PRO A 37 26.56 -16.58 -8.47
N LEU A 38 25.71 -16.20 -9.41
CA LEU A 38 25.38 -14.81 -9.66
C LEU A 38 24.15 -14.40 -8.84
N LYS A 39 24.20 -13.24 -8.21
CA LYS A 39 23.03 -12.65 -7.60
C LYS A 39 22.19 -11.98 -8.69
N ALA A 40 20.95 -12.40 -8.82
CA ALA A 40 20.00 -11.82 -9.77
C ALA A 40 18.73 -11.40 -9.05
N GLU A 41 18.08 -10.35 -9.53
CA GLU A 41 16.76 -9.94 -9.12
C GLU A 41 15.76 -10.36 -10.20
N VAL A 42 14.77 -11.16 -9.82
CA VAL A 42 13.75 -11.66 -10.74
C VAL A 42 12.41 -11.04 -10.39
N GLU A 43 11.93 -10.14 -11.22
CA GLU A 43 10.58 -9.57 -11.09
C GLU A 43 9.59 -10.37 -11.94
N VAL A 44 8.60 -10.98 -11.29
CA VAL A 44 7.49 -11.68 -11.97
C VAL A 44 6.32 -10.70 -12.07
N PRO A 45 5.95 -10.25 -13.27
CA PRO A 45 4.83 -9.31 -13.41
C PRO A 45 3.53 -9.94 -12.93
N ASP A 46 2.77 -9.20 -12.12
CA ASP A 46 1.44 -9.62 -11.70
C ASP A 46 0.47 -9.46 -12.87
N ASN A 47 0.07 -10.57 -13.47
CA ASN A 47 -0.86 -10.61 -14.60
C ASN A 47 -2.33 -10.36 -14.19
N LYS A 48 -2.61 -10.17 -12.91
CA LYS A 48 -3.96 -9.84 -12.44
C LYS A 48 -4.29 -8.40 -12.81
N LYS A 49 -5.38 -8.24 -13.55
CA LYS A 49 -5.90 -6.91 -13.91
C LYS A 49 -6.49 -6.19 -12.70
N LEU A 50 -6.47 -4.87 -12.74
CA LEU A 50 -7.14 -3.96 -11.82
C LEU A 50 -8.54 -4.47 -11.41
N SER A 51 -8.80 -4.56 -10.11
CA SER A 51 -10.10 -4.96 -9.59
C SER A 51 -11.12 -3.80 -9.67
N ILE A 52 -12.41 -4.17 -9.66
CA ILE A 52 -13.51 -3.20 -9.60
C ILE A 52 -13.40 -2.32 -8.35
N GLU A 53 -12.97 -2.91 -7.23
CA GLU A 53 -12.79 -2.18 -5.96
C GLU A 53 -11.66 -1.15 -6.03
N GLN A 54 -10.51 -1.53 -6.59
CA GLN A 54 -9.39 -0.59 -6.79
C GLN A 54 -9.81 0.58 -7.68
N ARG A 55 -10.54 0.30 -8.76
CA ARG A 55 -11.08 1.34 -9.63
C ARG A 55 -12.02 2.28 -8.87
N LYS A 56 -12.95 1.74 -8.07
CA LYS A 56 -13.85 2.55 -7.22
C LYS A 56 -13.08 3.44 -6.26
N LYS A 57 -12.02 2.93 -5.61
CA LYS A 57 -11.16 3.70 -4.71
C LYS A 57 -10.52 4.89 -5.41
N ILE A 58 -9.91 4.68 -6.58
CA ILE A 58 -9.26 5.73 -7.38
C ILE A 58 -10.27 6.83 -7.73
N PHE A 59 -11.43 6.47 -8.29
CA PHE A 59 -12.43 7.46 -8.67
C PHE A 59 -13.07 8.19 -7.50
N ALA A 60 -13.27 7.52 -6.34
CA ALA A 60 -13.79 8.16 -5.14
C ALA A 60 -12.82 9.23 -4.62
N MET A 61 -11.53 8.93 -4.53
CA MET A 61 -10.51 9.89 -4.12
C MET A 61 -10.39 11.06 -5.12
N CYS A 62 -10.37 10.80 -6.42
CA CYS A 62 -10.34 11.87 -7.43
C CYS A 62 -11.58 12.77 -7.34
N ARG A 63 -12.74 12.23 -6.97
CA ARG A 63 -13.95 13.04 -6.73
C ARG A 63 -13.83 13.91 -5.49
N ASP A 64 -13.24 13.40 -4.40
CA ASP A 64 -12.98 14.22 -3.22
C ASP A 64 -12.00 15.37 -3.54
N ILE A 65 -10.99 15.12 -4.40
CA ILE A 65 -10.08 16.16 -4.89
C ILE A 65 -10.82 17.20 -5.74
N GLU A 66 -11.69 16.77 -6.65
CA GLU A 66 -12.54 17.67 -7.47
C GLU A 66 -13.40 18.58 -6.57
N LEU A 67 -14.05 18.01 -5.55
CA LEU A 67 -14.89 18.76 -4.63
C LEU A 67 -14.09 19.82 -3.83
N HIS A 68 -12.82 19.57 -3.56
CA HIS A 68 -11.97 20.46 -2.78
C HIS A 68 -11.28 21.53 -3.64
N TRP A 69 -10.78 21.17 -4.82
CA TRP A 69 -10.00 22.05 -5.70
C TRP A 69 -10.72 22.52 -6.93
N GLY A 70 -11.83 21.89 -7.32
CA GLY A 70 -12.58 22.21 -8.52
C GLY A 70 -11.99 21.64 -9.82
N GLU A 71 -10.87 20.90 -9.74
CA GLU A 71 -10.30 20.23 -10.91
C GLU A 71 -11.09 18.99 -11.27
N PRO A 72 -11.49 18.80 -12.55
CA PRO A 72 -12.27 17.63 -12.96
C PRO A 72 -11.60 16.30 -12.61
N VAL A 73 -12.39 15.31 -12.20
CA VAL A 73 -11.96 13.95 -11.87
C VAL A 73 -10.98 13.38 -12.92
N GLU A 74 -11.31 13.54 -14.21
CA GLU A 74 -10.49 13.00 -15.30
C GLU A 74 -9.12 13.68 -15.41
N SER A 75 -9.06 14.99 -15.22
CA SER A 75 -7.82 15.76 -15.24
C SER A 75 -6.92 15.36 -14.08
N THR A 76 -7.47 15.33 -12.88
CA THR A 76 -6.77 14.90 -11.64
C THR A 76 -6.25 13.47 -11.77
N ARG A 77 -7.10 12.56 -12.23
CA ARG A 77 -6.73 11.17 -12.44
C ARG A 77 -5.56 11.03 -13.41
N LYS A 78 -5.64 11.71 -14.56
CA LYS A 78 -4.59 11.65 -15.58
C LYS A 78 -3.27 12.26 -15.09
N LEU A 79 -3.34 13.36 -14.35
CA LEU A 79 -2.17 13.97 -13.71
C LEU A 79 -1.45 12.98 -12.80
N LEU A 80 -2.18 12.35 -11.88
CA LEU A 80 -1.59 11.41 -10.91
C LEU A 80 -1.10 10.10 -11.57
N GLN A 81 -1.75 9.66 -12.65
CA GLN A 81 -1.23 8.56 -13.47
C GLN A 81 0.11 8.92 -14.13
N THR A 82 0.19 10.10 -14.76
CA THR A 82 1.43 10.57 -15.38
C THR A 82 2.55 10.76 -14.34
N GLU A 83 2.22 11.26 -13.16
CA GLU A 83 3.19 11.36 -12.06
C GLU A 83 3.75 9.99 -11.66
N LEU A 84 2.88 8.98 -11.52
CA LEU A 84 3.31 7.61 -11.23
C LEU A 84 4.17 7.01 -12.36
N GLU A 85 3.78 7.26 -13.62
CA GLU A 85 4.54 6.84 -14.81
C GLU A 85 5.98 7.38 -14.77
N ILE A 86 6.13 8.67 -14.50
CA ILE A 86 7.45 9.32 -14.38
C ILE A 86 8.25 8.76 -13.21
N MET A 87 7.62 8.62 -12.03
CA MET A 87 8.29 8.16 -10.81
C MET A 87 8.78 6.72 -10.91
N LYS A 88 8.05 5.86 -11.59
CA LYS A 88 8.32 4.41 -11.65
C LYS A 88 8.89 3.94 -12.98
N GLY A 89 8.94 4.81 -13.99
CA GLY A 89 9.36 4.46 -15.35
C GLY A 89 8.34 3.55 -16.04
N TYR A 90 7.06 3.65 -15.70
CA TYR A 90 6.01 2.93 -16.39
C TYR A 90 5.72 3.57 -17.74
N GLU A 91 5.33 2.73 -18.71
CA GLU A 91 4.64 3.20 -19.91
C GLU A 91 3.25 3.76 -19.53
N GLU A 92 2.46 4.20 -20.52
CA GLU A 92 1.14 4.77 -20.27
C GLU A 92 0.25 3.86 -19.41
N ILE A 93 -0.16 4.35 -18.23
CA ILE A 93 -1.04 3.63 -17.32
C ILE A 93 -2.49 3.80 -17.74
N SER A 94 -3.15 2.70 -18.12
CA SER A 94 -4.58 2.67 -18.40
C SER A 94 -5.34 1.92 -17.31
N LEU A 95 -6.30 2.58 -16.67
CA LEU A 95 -7.19 1.91 -15.69
C LEU A 95 -8.08 0.83 -16.33
N ARG A 96 -8.06 0.69 -17.65
CA ARG A 96 -8.74 -0.40 -18.34
C ARG A 96 -7.98 -1.71 -18.21
N ASP A 97 -6.63 -1.65 -18.29
CA ASP A 97 -5.78 -2.82 -18.50
C ASP A 97 -4.60 -2.94 -17.54
N CYS A 98 -4.35 -1.94 -16.66
CA CYS A 98 -3.21 -1.98 -15.75
C CYS A 98 -3.30 -3.15 -14.75
N SER A 99 -2.17 -3.57 -14.22
CA SER A 99 -2.10 -4.62 -13.21
C SER A 99 -2.63 -4.15 -11.85
N MET A 100 -3.01 -5.10 -11.00
CA MET A 100 -3.39 -4.80 -9.60
C MET A 100 -2.25 -4.13 -8.82
N LYS A 101 -0.99 -4.44 -9.16
CA LYS A 101 0.20 -3.81 -8.55
C LYS A 101 0.23 -2.32 -8.87
N VAL A 102 0.16 -1.96 -10.15
CA VAL A 102 0.15 -0.56 -10.61
C VAL A 102 -1.04 0.21 -10.02
N ALA A 103 -2.21 -0.42 -9.98
CA ALA A 103 -3.40 0.19 -9.38
C ALA A 103 -3.22 0.46 -7.87
N ARG A 104 -2.55 -0.43 -7.14
CA ARG A 104 -2.23 -0.23 -5.72
C ARG A 104 -1.27 0.94 -5.54
N GLU A 105 -0.21 1.00 -6.31
CA GLU A 105 0.76 2.09 -6.26
C GLU A 105 0.10 3.44 -6.60
N LEU A 106 -0.84 3.46 -7.55
CA LEU A 106 -1.62 4.67 -7.85
C LEU A 106 -2.53 5.06 -6.66
N ILE A 107 -3.18 4.11 -6.00
CA ILE A 107 -3.97 4.38 -4.79
C ILE A 107 -3.08 4.97 -3.69
N GLU A 108 -1.91 4.40 -3.46
CA GLU A 108 -0.94 4.88 -2.47
C GLU A 108 -0.48 6.31 -2.78
N LEU A 109 -0.18 6.60 -4.05
CA LEU A 109 0.18 7.95 -4.51
C LEU A 109 -0.94 8.95 -4.28
N ILE A 110 -2.19 8.61 -4.64
CA ILE A 110 -3.34 9.50 -4.45
C ILE A 110 -3.58 9.78 -2.97
N ILE A 111 -3.47 8.77 -2.11
CA ILE A 111 -3.58 8.95 -0.65
C ILE A 111 -2.50 9.90 -0.16
N ALA A 112 -1.24 9.68 -0.51
CA ALA A 112 -0.12 10.53 -0.13
C ALA A 112 -0.34 11.98 -0.60
N PHE A 113 -0.79 12.17 -1.84
CA PHE A 113 -1.13 13.46 -2.42
C PHE A 113 -2.23 14.17 -1.62
N MET A 114 -3.33 13.48 -1.30
CA MET A 114 -4.43 14.06 -0.52
C MET A 114 -3.95 14.52 0.87
N PHE A 115 -3.15 13.71 1.56
CA PHE A 115 -2.60 14.10 2.86
C PHE A 115 -1.62 15.27 2.76
N HIS A 116 -0.74 15.27 1.75
CA HIS A 116 0.22 16.34 1.53
C HIS A 116 -0.47 17.69 1.30
N HIS A 117 -1.54 17.69 0.53
CA HIS A 117 -2.31 18.88 0.20
C HIS A 117 -3.47 19.15 1.15
N GLN A 118 -3.60 18.40 2.24
CA GLN A 118 -4.65 18.54 3.24
C GLN A 118 -6.08 18.45 2.66
N ILE A 119 -6.25 17.64 1.61
CA ILE A 119 -7.55 17.42 0.98
C ILE A 119 -8.38 16.45 1.85
N PRO A 120 -9.56 16.86 2.33
CA PRO A 120 -10.37 15.99 3.16
C PRO A 120 -10.96 14.83 2.36
N MET A 121 -10.98 13.65 2.96
CA MET A 121 -11.71 12.50 2.41
C MET A 121 -13.16 12.54 2.88
N SER A 122 -14.08 12.23 1.97
CA SER A 122 -15.48 11.98 2.34
C SER A 122 -15.59 10.74 3.24
N VAL A 123 -16.70 10.64 3.97
CA VAL A 123 -16.97 9.48 4.84
C VAL A 123 -17.06 8.19 4.00
N GLU A 124 -17.62 8.28 2.81
CA GLU A 124 -17.73 7.18 1.86
C GLU A 124 -16.37 6.70 1.38
N THR A 125 -15.49 7.63 0.99
CA THR A 125 -14.12 7.31 0.56
C THR A 125 -13.31 6.71 1.72
N SER A 126 -13.41 7.27 2.92
CA SER A 126 -12.73 6.75 4.12
C SER A 126 -13.19 5.32 4.45
N LYS A 127 -14.48 5.01 4.33
CA LYS A 127 -15.01 3.65 4.51
C LYS A 127 -14.47 2.68 3.46
N LEU A 128 -14.42 3.12 2.21
CA LEU A 128 -13.93 2.31 1.08
C LEU A 128 -12.43 1.97 1.22
N LEU A 129 -11.66 2.86 1.84
CA LEU A 129 -10.22 2.72 2.08
C LEU A 129 -9.89 2.16 3.47
N SER A 130 -10.87 1.85 4.30
CA SER A 130 -10.66 1.53 5.73
C SER A 130 -9.69 0.39 6.02
N GLU A 131 -9.52 -0.54 5.10
CA GLU A 131 -8.58 -1.66 5.20
C GLU A 131 -7.26 -1.40 4.46
N ASP A 132 -7.10 -0.22 3.85
CA ASP A 132 -5.93 0.11 3.08
C ASP A 132 -4.77 0.54 3.99
N LYS A 133 -3.66 -0.19 3.90
CA LYS A 133 -2.48 0.07 4.74
C LYS A 133 -1.89 1.46 4.52
N ALA A 134 -1.96 1.98 3.30
CA ALA A 134 -1.47 3.32 2.99
C ALA A 134 -2.32 4.38 3.69
N LEU A 135 -3.66 4.25 3.70
CA LEU A 135 -4.52 5.16 4.46
C LEU A 135 -4.18 5.14 5.94
N LEU A 136 -4.07 3.94 6.55
CA LEU A 136 -3.76 3.80 7.97
C LEU A 136 -2.42 4.45 8.31
N TYR A 137 -1.41 4.24 7.48
CA TYR A 137 -0.08 4.83 7.65
C TYR A 137 -0.11 6.37 7.56
N TRP A 138 -0.63 6.91 6.45
CA TRP A 138 -0.65 8.35 6.21
C TRP A 138 -1.55 9.10 7.21
N ALA A 139 -2.70 8.54 7.55
CA ALA A 139 -3.59 9.12 8.56
C ALA A 139 -2.91 9.15 9.94
N THR A 140 -2.19 8.09 10.30
CA THR A 140 -1.50 8.02 11.61
C THR A 140 -0.36 9.02 11.70
N ILE A 141 0.47 9.15 10.66
CA ILE A 141 1.57 10.12 10.62
C ILE A 141 1.04 11.56 10.69
N ASN A 142 0.01 11.87 9.92
CA ASN A 142 -0.56 13.21 9.85
C ASN A 142 -1.53 13.51 11.00
N ARG A 143 -1.71 12.60 11.94
CA ARG A 143 -2.63 12.77 13.07
C ARG A 143 -4.07 13.06 12.65
N ASN A 144 -4.49 12.43 11.57
CA ASN A 144 -5.87 12.46 11.11
C ASN A 144 -6.57 11.17 11.54
N CYS A 145 -7.83 11.29 11.97
CA CYS A 145 -8.59 10.12 12.36
C CYS A 145 -8.77 9.16 11.18
N VAL A 146 -8.32 7.91 11.32
CA VAL A 146 -8.42 6.88 10.27
C VAL A 146 -9.86 6.53 9.87
N ILE A 147 -10.85 6.92 10.69
CA ILE A 147 -12.28 6.64 10.46
C ILE A 147 -13.00 7.79 9.76
N CYS A 148 -12.78 9.02 10.23
CA CYS A 148 -13.52 10.20 9.74
C CYS A 148 -12.62 11.31 9.19
N GLY A 149 -11.32 11.12 9.12
CA GLY A 149 -10.37 12.12 8.60
C GLY A 149 -10.16 13.36 9.45
N LYS A 150 -10.87 13.54 10.59
CA LYS A 150 -10.71 14.72 11.44
C LYS A 150 -9.24 14.91 11.86
N PRO A 151 -8.67 16.12 11.72
CA PRO A 151 -7.30 16.40 12.15
C PRO A 151 -7.16 16.41 13.68
N HIS A 152 -5.91 16.47 14.15
CA HIS A 152 -5.55 16.49 15.58
C HIS A 152 -6.01 15.23 16.34
N ALA A 153 -6.01 14.08 15.69
CA ALA A 153 -6.34 12.81 16.31
C ALA A 153 -5.27 12.35 17.30
N ASP A 154 -5.71 11.71 18.38
CA ASP A 154 -4.83 11.08 19.36
C ASP A 154 -4.28 9.74 18.84
N LEU A 155 -3.05 9.37 19.23
CA LEU A 155 -2.53 8.02 18.95
C LEU A 155 -3.13 7.03 19.94
N ALA A 156 -4.00 6.18 19.42
CA ALA A 156 -4.57 5.06 20.16
C ALA A 156 -3.69 3.84 20.01
N HIS A 157 -3.31 3.21 21.13
CA HIS A 157 -2.59 1.96 21.09
C HIS A 157 -3.54 0.81 20.75
N TYR A 158 -3.12 -0.02 19.82
CA TYR A 158 -3.85 -1.23 19.44
C TYR A 158 -3.90 -2.24 20.60
N GLU A 159 -2.79 -2.38 21.30
CA GLU A 159 -2.67 -3.27 22.44
C GLU A 159 -2.97 -2.50 23.72
N ALA A 160 -3.86 -3.05 24.54
CA ALA A 160 -4.20 -2.42 25.81
C ALA A 160 -2.95 -2.26 26.68
N VAL A 161 -2.62 -1.04 27.03
CA VAL A 161 -1.61 -0.75 28.04
C VAL A 161 -2.20 -1.13 29.39
N GLY A 162 -1.61 -2.13 30.07
CA GLY A 162 -2.10 -2.66 31.33
C GLY A 162 -2.34 -1.55 32.38
N ARG A 163 -3.35 -1.74 33.25
CA ARG A 163 -3.63 -0.82 34.37
C ARG A 163 -2.39 -0.72 35.28
N GLY A 164 -1.94 0.49 35.56
CA GLY A 164 -0.81 0.76 36.47
C GLY A 164 0.54 1.01 35.79
N MET A 165 0.65 0.89 34.49
CA MET A 165 1.88 1.24 33.77
C MET A 165 1.96 2.75 33.51
N ASN A 166 3.11 3.36 33.83
CA ASN A 166 3.36 4.77 33.52
C ASN A 166 3.61 4.94 32.01
N ARG A 167 2.61 5.48 31.31
CA ARG A 167 2.64 5.70 29.86
C ARG A 167 3.85 6.51 29.37
N ASN A 168 4.36 7.41 30.20
CA ASN A 168 5.52 8.26 29.85
C ASN A 168 6.86 7.53 29.93
N LYS A 169 6.89 6.35 30.57
CA LYS A 169 8.12 5.53 30.71
C LYS A 169 8.10 4.29 29.83
N MET A 170 7.05 4.09 29.04
CA MET A 170 6.96 2.94 28.14
C MET A 170 7.75 3.16 26.85
N ASN A 171 8.41 2.08 26.42
CA ASN A 171 8.91 2.02 25.05
C ASN A 171 7.74 1.82 24.09
N HIS A 172 7.52 2.77 23.20
CA HIS A 172 6.42 2.75 22.23
C HIS A 172 6.84 2.18 20.86
N TYR A 173 8.15 1.87 20.66
CA TYR A 173 8.68 1.43 19.37
C TYR A 173 8.07 0.11 18.87
N ASP A 174 7.71 -0.79 19.80
CA ASP A 174 7.17 -2.11 19.48
C ASP A 174 5.63 -2.15 19.55
N LYS A 175 4.97 -1.00 19.62
CA LYS A 175 3.51 -0.88 19.78
C LYS A 175 2.85 -0.41 18.50
N HIS A 176 1.82 -1.13 18.07
CA HIS A 176 0.97 -0.67 16.98
C HIS A 176 0.06 0.47 17.47
N VAL A 177 0.04 1.55 16.69
CA VAL A 177 -0.77 2.73 17.00
C VAL A 177 -1.59 3.14 15.79
N LEU A 178 -2.77 3.73 16.03
CA LEU A 178 -3.63 4.34 15.03
C LEU A 178 -4.06 5.72 15.50
N ALA A 179 -4.22 6.64 14.58
CA ALA A 179 -4.77 7.97 14.90
C ALA A 179 -6.31 7.91 14.96
N LEU A 180 -6.89 8.23 16.11
CA LEU A 180 -8.34 8.28 16.33
C LEU A 180 -8.73 9.60 16.96
N CYS A 181 -9.80 10.26 16.47
CA CYS A 181 -10.38 11.38 17.19
C CYS A 181 -11.05 10.90 18.49
N ARG A 182 -11.30 11.82 19.43
CA ARG A 182 -11.86 11.45 20.74
C ARG A 182 -13.18 10.74 20.68
N GLU A 183 -14.04 11.07 19.73
CA GLU A 183 -15.29 10.36 19.49
C GLU A 183 -15.02 8.89 19.16
N HIS A 184 -14.22 8.63 18.10
CA HIS A 184 -13.91 7.28 17.67
C HIS A 184 -12.98 6.50 18.61
N HIS A 185 -12.17 7.20 19.40
CA HIS A 185 -11.35 6.56 20.43
C HIS A 185 -12.18 6.06 21.62
N ASN A 186 -13.24 6.77 21.99
CA ASN A 186 -14.13 6.39 23.09
C ASN A 186 -15.22 5.40 22.68
N ASP A 187 -15.78 5.55 21.47
CA ASP A 187 -16.88 4.70 20.97
C ASP A 187 -16.41 3.35 20.45
N GLN A 188 -15.15 3.23 20.11
CA GLN A 188 -14.56 1.99 19.63
C GLN A 188 -13.36 1.59 20.50
N PRO A 189 -13.57 0.76 21.53
CA PRO A 189 -12.46 0.02 22.05
C PRO A 189 -11.82 -0.74 20.88
N CYS A 190 -10.51 -0.68 20.79
CA CYS A 190 -9.60 -1.18 19.73
C CYS A 190 -9.95 -2.56 19.10
N LYS A 191 -10.94 -3.25 19.64
CA LYS A 191 -11.34 -4.62 19.32
C LYS A 191 -11.93 -4.82 17.90
N ARG A 192 -12.50 -3.81 17.26
CA ARG A 192 -13.15 -3.99 15.96
C ARG A 192 -12.13 -4.11 14.81
N TRP A 193 -10.99 -3.44 14.94
CA TRP A 193 -9.87 -3.54 13.98
C TRP A 193 -8.95 -4.72 14.29
N CYS A 194 -9.02 -5.25 15.53
CA CYS A 194 -8.24 -6.38 16.00
C CYS A 194 -8.64 -7.72 15.37
N ASN A 195 -9.90 -7.89 14.98
CA ASN A 195 -10.41 -9.19 14.54
C ASN A 195 -10.16 -9.49 13.05
N ASN A 196 -9.82 -8.49 12.23
CA ASN A 196 -9.57 -8.71 10.79
C ASN A 196 -8.10 -9.00 10.44
N GLY A 197 -7.18 -8.92 11.40
CA GLY A 197 -5.75 -9.15 11.19
C GLY A 197 -5.22 -10.53 11.57
N ASN A 198 -6.02 -11.42 12.13
CA ASN A 198 -5.51 -12.64 12.78
C ASN A 198 -6.11 -13.95 12.23
N SER A 199 -6.31 -14.06 10.91
CA SER A 199 -6.69 -15.36 10.32
C SER A 199 -5.68 -15.91 9.29
N SER A 200 -4.41 -15.52 9.39
CA SER A 200 -3.36 -16.23 8.63
C SER A 200 -2.00 -16.11 9.33
N ASN A 201 -1.84 -16.89 10.40
CA ASN A 201 -0.57 -17.51 10.78
C ASN A 201 -0.82 -18.44 12.00
N ARG A 202 -1.19 -19.67 11.72
CA ARG A 202 -0.80 -20.87 12.46
C ARG A 202 -0.34 -21.90 11.46
#